data_f4cc934acb4de936b69fe1d75a680bcb
#
_entry.id   f4cc934acb4de936b69fe1d75a680bcb
#
_cell.length_a   1.000
_cell.length_b   1.000
_cell.length_c   1.000
_cell.angle_alpha   90.00
_cell.angle_beta   90.00
_cell.angle_gamma   90.00
#
_symmetry.space_group_name_H-M   'P 1'
#
loop_
_entity.id
_entity.type
_entity.pdbx_description
1 polymer ?
#
loop_
_entity_poly.entity_id
_entity_poly.type
_entity_poly.pdbx_seq_one_letter_code
_entity_poly.pdbx_strand_id
1 'polypeptide(L)'
;MNLFAEATFQNGRNTLPQNVAAVAAQHRLEVLDAEAIREARALAVGLIGDGVASAQCLICLQSHFGAAIFGLRQEGALTGLLAAFPLNAEGFQALEQGAFDAVALDTALVARPGEEPAAYYGWAFAATNHDGGRAVMMASVDIHRLLYWAVPTYARAVTADGSRALQRIGFRPHATQAGLFVIAPALAAGVRT
;
A
#
# COMPACT_ATOMS: atom_id res chain seq x y z
N MET A 1 -15.86 0.70 -22.60
CA MET A 1 -14.52 1.23 -22.22
C MET A 1 -14.76 2.64 -21.69
N ASN A 2 -14.49 2.87 -20.41
CA ASN A 2 -15.00 4.04 -19.69
C ASN A 2 -13.99 5.19 -19.83
N LEU A 3 -14.37 6.29 -20.48
CA LEU A 3 -13.53 7.48 -20.72
C LEU A 3 -12.95 8.11 -19.42
N PHE A 4 -13.55 7.82 -18.26
CA PHE A 4 -13.03 8.23 -16.96
C PHE A 4 -11.74 7.46 -16.53
N ALA A 5 -11.48 6.28 -17.08
CA ALA A 5 -10.31 5.49 -16.75
C ALA A 5 -9.02 6.06 -17.37
N GLU A 6 -9.08 6.60 -18.59
CA GLU A 6 -7.88 7.06 -19.31
C GLU A 6 -7.25 8.31 -18.71
N ALA A 7 -8.05 9.29 -18.26
CA ALA A 7 -7.53 10.52 -17.66
C ALA A 7 -6.89 10.28 -16.26
N THR A 8 -7.35 9.25 -15.55
CA THR A 8 -6.95 8.94 -14.16
C THR A 8 -5.57 8.30 -14.10
N PHE A 9 -5.16 7.60 -15.16
CA PHE A 9 -3.89 6.86 -15.20
C PHE A 9 -2.71 7.68 -15.76
N GLN A 10 -2.95 8.91 -16.25
CA GLN A 10 -1.94 9.65 -17.01
C GLN A 10 -0.83 10.28 -16.18
N ASN A 11 -1.04 10.60 -14.90
CA ASN A 11 -0.02 11.31 -14.12
C ASN A 11 0.80 10.42 -13.17
N GLY A 12 0.36 9.17 -12.89
CA GLY A 12 1.05 8.25 -11.98
C GLY A 12 1.21 8.75 -10.54
N ARG A 13 0.36 9.70 -10.12
CA ARG A 13 0.37 10.35 -8.80
C ARG A 13 -1.06 10.53 -8.29
N ASN A 14 -1.80 9.45 -8.24
CA ASN A 14 -3.22 9.52 -7.92
C ASN A 14 -3.48 9.32 -6.43
N THR A 15 -4.13 10.30 -5.80
CA THR A 15 -4.54 10.24 -4.40
C THR A 15 -6.05 10.24 -4.20
N LEU A 16 -6.83 9.91 -5.21
CA LEU A 16 -8.28 9.80 -5.06
C LEU A 16 -8.63 8.40 -4.53
N PRO A 17 -9.20 8.29 -3.32
CA PRO A 17 -9.49 6.99 -2.66
C PRO A 17 -10.35 6.07 -3.54
N GLN A 18 -11.34 6.61 -4.25
CA GLN A 18 -12.21 5.83 -5.11
C GLN A 18 -11.46 5.13 -6.26
N ASN A 19 -10.35 5.71 -6.73
CA ASN A 19 -9.54 5.09 -7.79
C ASN A 19 -8.72 3.93 -7.24
N VAL A 20 -8.14 4.11 -6.03
CA VAL A 20 -7.41 3.04 -5.34
C VAL A 20 -8.35 1.88 -5.02
N ALA A 21 -9.54 2.18 -4.49
CA ALA A 21 -10.57 1.20 -4.20
C ALA A 21 -11.03 0.45 -5.46
N ALA A 22 -11.19 1.15 -6.59
CA ALA A 22 -11.61 0.53 -7.86
C ALA A 22 -10.56 -0.46 -8.40
N VAL A 23 -9.26 -0.16 -8.26
CA VAL A 23 -8.19 -1.09 -8.65
C VAL A 23 -8.15 -2.29 -7.68
N ALA A 24 -8.23 -2.06 -6.38
CA ALA A 24 -8.25 -3.14 -5.37
C ALA A 24 -9.43 -4.10 -5.59
N ALA A 25 -10.61 -3.58 -5.94
CA ALA A 25 -11.82 -4.36 -6.19
C ALA A 25 -11.69 -5.33 -7.39
N GLN A 26 -10.84 -5.04 -8.39
CA GLN A 26 -10.55 -5.97 -9.48
C GLN A 26 -9.91 -7.26 -9.00
N HIS A 27 -9.28 -7.22 -7.83
CA HIS A 27 -8.68 -8.37 -7.14
C HIS A 27 -9.52 -8.87 -5.97
N ARG A 28 -10.81 -8.50 -5.91
CA ARG A 28 -11.77 -8.89 -4.86
C ARG A 28 -11.40 -8.37 -3.46
N LEU A 29 -10.58 -7.32 -3.38
CA LEU A 29 -10.32 -6.64 -2.12
C LEU A 29 -11.35 -5.54 -1.92
N GLU A 30 -11.89 -5.47 -0.71
CA GLU A 30 -12.83 -4.43 -0.27
C GLU A 30 -12.15 -3.45 0.70
N VAL A 31 -12.58 -2.20 0.65
CA VAL A 31 -12.16 -1.19 1.65
C VAL A 31 -12.78 -1.57 2.98
N LEU A 32 -11.97 -1.66 4.03
CA LEU A 32 -12.43 -2.09 5.35
C LEU A 32 -12.96 -0.92 6.17
N ASP A 33 -14.07 -1.15 6.87
CA ASP A 33 -14.58 -0.27 7.92
C ASP A 33 -13.84 -0.48 9.26
N ALA A 34 -14.21 0.30 10.28
CA ALA A 34 -13.52 0.26 11.57
C ALA A 34 -13.65 -1.09 12.30
N GLU A 35 -14.72 -1.85 12.10
CA GLU A 35 -14.90 -3.16 12.71
C GLU A 35 -14.03 -4.20 12.01
N ALA A 36 -14.09 -4.23 10.68
CA ALA A 36 -13.28 -5.12 9.86
C ALA A 36 -11.77 -4.82 9.99
N ILE A 37 -11.37 -3.58 10.25
CA ILE A 37 -9.95 -3.23 10.54
C ILE A 37 -9.47 -3.90 11.84
N ARG A 38 -10.31 -4.05 12.86
CA ARG A 38 -9.92 -4.77 14.08
C ARG A 38 -9.70 -6.25 13.81
N GLU A 39 -10.58 -6.88 12.99
CA GLU A 39 -10.42 -8.25 12.51
C GLU A 39 -9.11 -8.39 11.69
N ALA A 40 -8.88 -7.48 10.75
CA ALA A 40 -7.69 -7.46 9.89
C ALA A 40 -6.39 -7.33 10.69
N ARG A 41 -6.39 -6.50 11.74
CA ARG A 41 -5.24 -6.38 12.63
C ARG A 41 -4.96 -7.70 13.38
N ALA A 42 -5.98 -8.38 13.87
CA ALA A 42 -5.79 -9.68 14.52
C ALA A 42 -5.19 -10.71 13.56
N LEU A 43 -5.67 -10.74 12.30
CA LEU A 43 -5.09 -11.55 11.23
C LEU A 43 -3.61 -11.19 10.99
N ALA A 44 -3.28 -9.90 10.87
CA ALA A 44 -1.92 -9.44 10.64
C ALA A 44 -0.98 -9.84 11.79
N VAL A 45 -1.38 -9.65 13.04
CA VAL A 45 -0.60 -10.07 14.22
C VAL A 45 -0.30 -11.58 14.19
N GLY A 46 -1.30 -12.39 13.83
CA GLY A 46 -1.13 -13.85 13.72
C GLY A 46 -0.14 -14.27 12.62
N LEU A 47 -0.01 -13.49 11.55
CA LEU A 47 0.81 -13.84 10.38
C LEU A 47 2.20 -13.19 10.38
N ILE A 48 2.32 -11.96 10.88
CA ILE A 48 3.56 -11.17 10.81
C ILE A 48 4.11 -10.73 12.18
N GLY A 49 3.41 -11.05 13.29
CA GLY A 49 3.86 -10.77 14.66
C GLY A 49 3.41 -9.41 15.20
N ASP A 50 3.95 -9.03 16.37
CA ASP A 50 3.50 -7.87 17.16
C ASP A 50 3.92 -6.50 16.60
N GLY A 51 4.74 -6.45 15.55
CA GLY A 51 5.16 -5.19 14.90
C GLY A 51 4.07 -4.50 14.08
N VAL A 52 2.80 -4.77 14.37
CA VAL A 52 1.61 -4.22 13.69
C VAL A 52 1.06 -3.02 14.46
N ALA A 53 0.78 -1.91 13.75
CA ALA A 53 0.15 -0.74 14.34
C ALA A 53 -1.15 -1.07 15.10
N SER A 54 -1.52 -0.23 16.05
CA SER A 54 -2.76 -0.40 16.80
C SER A 54 -3.99 -0.30 15.88
N ALA A 55 -5.09 -0.96 16.23
CA ALA A 55 -6.34 -0.83 15.47
C ALA A 55 -6.79 0.63 15.37
N GLN A 56 -6.59 1.42 16.41
CA GLN A 56 -6.93 2.85 16.40
C GLN A 56 -6.09 3.63 15.38
N CYS A 57 -4.78 3.36 15.30
CA CYS A 57 -3.90 3.97 14.30
C CYS A 57 -4.37 3.63 12.88
N LEU A 58 -4.71 2.36 12.61
CA LEU A 58 -5.21 1.92 11.31
C LEU A 58 -6.57 2.55 10.95
N ILE A 59 -7.47 2.69 11.93
CA ILE A 59 -8.77 3.36 11.75
C ILE A 59 -8.56 4.85 11.45
N CYS A 60 -7.63 5.53 12.14
CA CYS A 60 -7.29 6.91 11.87
C CYS A 60 -6.71 7.08 10.46
N LEU A 61 -5.79 6.20 10.05
CA LEU A 61 -5.23 6.16 8.70
C LEU A 61 -6.32 5.97 7.64
N GLN A 62 -7.21 4.99 7.85
CA GLN A 62 -8.33 4.71 6.94
C GLN A 62 -9.26 5.92 6.83
N SER A 63 -9.57 6.58 7.95
CA SER A 63 -10.43 7.78 7.96
C SER A 63 -9.74 8.98 7.29
N HIS A 64 -8.41 9.09 7.41
CA HIS A 64 -7.63 10.19 6.84
C HIS A 64 -7.56 10.11 5.31
N PHE A 65 -7.28 8.93 4.75
CA PHE A 65 -7.11 8.74 3.31
C PHE A 65 -8.35 8.14 2.62
N GLY A 66 -9.13 7.30 3.30
CA GLY A 66 -10.37 6.69 2.77
C GLY A 66 -10.20 5.34 2.06
N ALA A 67 -9.01 5.01 1.59
CA ALA A 67 -8.72 3.75 0.87
C ALA A 67 -7.29 3.29 1.13
N ALA A 68 -6.95 3.09 2.41
CA ALA A 68 -5.62 2.65 2.86
C ALA A 68 -5.59 1.18 3.29
N ILE A 69 -6.72 0.65 3.80
CA ILE A 69 -6.80 -0.68 4.37
C ILE A 69 -7.85 -1.49 3.62
N PHE A 70 -7.44 -2.61 3.06
CA PHE A 70 -8.27 -3.49 2.25
C PHE A 70 -8.25 -4.91 2.78
N GLY A 71 -9.39 -5.59 2.70
CA GLY A 71 -9.54 -6.99 3.06
C GLY A 71 -9.93 -7.87 1.89
N LEU A 72 -9.49 -9.11 1.90
CA LEU A 72 -9.98 -10.17 1.05
C LEU A 72 -10.80 -11.13 1.91
N ARG A 73 -12.07 -11.32 1.55
CA ARG A 73 -12.93 -12.32 2.22
C ARG A 73 -13.13 -13.54 1.34
N GLN A 74 -13.12 -14.71 1.97
CA GLN A 74 -13.49 -15.99 1.37
C GLN A 74 -14.47 -16.68 2.32
N GLU A 75 -15.61 -17.07 1.80
CA GLU A 75 -16.68 -17.70 2.60
C GLU A 75 -17.07 -16.90 3.86
N GLY A 76 -17.03 -15.56 3.76
CA GLY A 76 -17.35 -14.64 4.85
C GLY A 76 -16.18 -14.34 5.81
N ALA A 77 -15.14 -15.16 5.85
CA ALA A 77 -13.97 -14.94 6.69
C ALA A 77 -12.93 -14.04 6.01
N LEU A 78 -12.28 -13.16 6.78
CA LEU A 78 -11.16 -12.35 6.29
C LEU A 78 -9.92 -13.24 6.14
N THR A 79 -9.43 -13.39 4.91
CA THR A 79 -8.31 -14.28 4.56
C THR A 79 -7.10 -13.56 4.01
N GLY A 80 -7.22 -12.25 3.72
CA GLY A 80 -6.13 -11.45 3.23
C GLY A 80 -6.26 -9.99 3.63
N LEU A 81 -5.12 -9.32 3.74
CA LEU A 81 -4.98 -7.92 4.10
C LEU A 81 -3.98 -7.25 3.17
N LEU A 82 -4.37 -6.11 2.61
CA LEU A 82 -3.50 -5.13 1.99
C LEU A 82 -3.65 -3.82 2.74
N ALA A 83 -2.56 -3.30 3.27
CA ALA A 83 -2.52 -1.95 3.81
C ALA A 83 -1.42 -1.15 3.10
N ALA A 84 -1.82 -0.07 2.43
CA ALA A 84 -0.91 0.77 1.67
C ALA A 84 -1.50 2.17 1.49
N PHE A 85 -0.66 3.20 1.45
CA PHE A 85 -1.10 4.59 1.41
C PHE A 85 -0.03 5.52 0.82
N PRO A 86 -0.45 6.65 0.24
CA PRO A 86 0.48 7.65 -0.26
C PRO A 86 1.09 8.47 0.90
N LEU A 87 2.38 8.77 0.79
CA LEU A 87 3.07 9.70 1.68
C LEU A 87 3.14 11.09 1.02
N ASN A 88 2.99 12.14 1.82
CA ASN A 88 3.30 13.50 1.41
C ASN A 88 4.83 13.75 1.45
N ALA A 89 5.27 14.96 1.17
CA ALA A 89 6.70 15.30 1.11
C ALA A 89 7.43 15.08 2.44
N GLU A 90 6.77 15.40 3.56
CA GLU A 90 7.32 15.21 4.91
C GLU A 90 7.42 13.72 5.26
N GLY A 91 6.38 12.95 4.95
CA GLY A 91 6.36 11.50 5.14
C GLY A 91 7.43 10.78 4.33
N PHE A 92 7.61 11.18 3.07
CA PHE A 92 8.68 10.66 2.23
C PHE A 92 10.06 11.00 2.81
N GLN A 93 10.27 12.23 3.25
CA GLN A 93 11.53 12.65 3.86
C GLN A 93 11.81 11.89 5.17
N ALA A 94 10.81 11.73 6.04
CA ALA A 94 10.94 10.94 7.26
C ALA A 94 11.31 9.48 6.95
N LEU A 95 10.69 8.88 5.91
CA LEU A 95 11.01 7.52 5.48
C LEU A 95 12.45 7.40 4.99
N GLU A 96 12.93 8.30 4.12
CA GLU A 96 14.32 8.29 3.62
C GLU A 96 15.35 8.49 4.73
N GLN A 97 15.03 9.26 5.76
CA GLN A 97 15.90 9.51 6.91
C GLN A 97 15.84 8.40 7.97
N GLY A 98 14.96 7.40 7.82
CA GLY A 98 14.79 6.33 8.80
C GLY A 98 14.02 6.77 10.07
N ALA A 99 13.37 7.94 10.02
CA ALA A 99 12.56 8.49 11.11
C ALA A 99 11.07 8.12 11.01
N PHE A 100 10.67 7.42 9.95
CA PHE A 100 9.28 7.00 9.74
C PHE A 100 8.94 5.80 10.61
N ASP A 101 8.03 6.00 11.58
CA ASP A 101 7.51 4.92 12.42
C ASP A 101 6.20 4.37 11.84
N ALA A 102 6.28 3.16 11.27
CA ALA A 102 5.12 2.48 10.69
C ALA A 102 4.18 1.86 11.76
N VAL A 103 4.61 1.75 13.02
CA VAL A 103 3.80 1.20 14.12
C VAL A 103 3.04 2.30 14.84
N ALA A 104 3.68 3.45 15.04
CA ALA A 104 3.07 4.65 15.62
C ALA A 104 2.91 5.73 14.53
N LEU A 105 2.24 5.37 13.43
CA LEU A 105 2.10 6.24 12.26
C LEU A 105 1.39 7.55 12.60
N ASP A 106 2.06 8.66 12.32
CA ASP A 106 1.46 9.99 12.30
C ASP A 106 0.76 10.21 10.95
N THR A 107 -0.56 10.40 10.96
CA THR A 107 -1.34 10.66 9.76
C THR A 107 -1.00 11.99 9.08
N ALA A 108 -0.32 12.92 9.76
CA ALA A 108 0.20 14.13 9.15
C ALA A 108 1.26 13.85 8.06
N LEU A 109 1.90 12.66 8.08
CA LEU A 109 2.87 12.21 7.08
C LEU A 109 2.22 11.56 5.84
N VAL A 110 0.91 11.34 5.88
CA VAL A 110 0.13 10.70 4.81
C VAL A 110 -0.51 11.77 3.94
N ALA A 111 -0.39 11.62 2.63
CA ALA A 111 -1.03 12.54 1.69
C ALA A 111 -2.56 12.46 1.81
N ARG A 112 -3.22 13.61 1.81
CA ARG A 112 -4.69 13.71 1.82
C ARG A 112 -5.28 13.37 0.44
N PRO A 113 -6.56 13.01 0.37
CA PRO A 113 -7.25 12.89 -0.90
C PRO A 113 -7.08 14.15 -1.77
N GLY A 114 -6.55 13.96 -3.00
CA GLY A 114 -6.28 15.05 -3.94
C GLY A 114 -4.94 15.78 -3.74
N GLU A 115 -4.20 15.52 -2.67
CA GLU A 115 -2.82 16.03 -2.48
C GLU A 115 -1.85 15.23 -3.36
N GLU A 116 -0.84 15.89 -3.91
CA GLU A 116 0.18 15.23 -4.71
C GLU A 116 1.10 14.36 -3.84
N PRO A 117 1.20 13.04 -4.08
CA PRO A 117 2.02 12.17 -3.26
C PRO A 117 3.50 12.32 -3.63
N ALA A 118 4.38 12.24 -2.64
CA ALA A 118 5.83 12.17 -2.84
C ALA A 118 6.34 10.72 -2.91
N ALA A 119 5.62 9.77 -2.29
CA ALA A 119 5.91 8.35 -2.33
C ALA A 119 4.63 7.53 -2.10
N TYR A 120 4.67 6.22 -2.37
CA TYR A 120 3.65 5.26 -1.96
C TYR A 120 4.27 4.23 -1.01
N TYR A 121 3.60 3.91 0.08
CA TYR A 121 4.11 3.00 1.09
C TYR A 121 3.20 1.80 1.28
N GLY A 122 3.72 0.60 0.98
CA GLY A 122 3.11 -0.68 1.29
C GLY A 122 3.44 -1.09 2.73
N TRP A 123 2.44 -0.99 3.61
CA TRP A 123 2.62 -1.21 5.04
C TRP A 123 2.46 -2.67 5.43
N ALA A 124 1.47 -3.38 4.88
CA ALA A 124 1.22 -4.79 5.17
C ALA A 124 0.65 -5.54 3.96
N PHE A 125 1.19 -6.71 3.73
CA PHE A 125 0.75 -7.70 2.75
C PHE A 125 0.67 -9.03 3.47
N ALA A 126 -0.54 -9.51 3.79
CA ALA A 126 -0.72 -10.72 4.56
C ALA A 126 -1.90 -11.53 4.02
N ALA A 127 -1.79 -12.86 4.03
CA ALA A 127 -2.89 -13.75 3.69
C ALA A 127 -2.68 -15.12 4.33
N THR A 128 -3.80 -15.80 4.62
CA THR A 128 -3.79 -17.14 5.25
C THR A 128 -3.50 -18.27 4.28
N ASN A 129 -3.61 -18.00 2.96
CA ASN A 129 -3.38 -19.01 1.92
C ASN A 129 -2.74 -18.40 0.68
N HIS A 130 -2.26 -19.27 -0.21
CA HIS A 130 -1.53 -18.89 -1.43
C HIS A 130 -2.37 -18.02 -2.39
N ASP A 131 -3.65 -18.37 -2.59
CA ASP A 131 -4.52 -17.64 -3.52
C ASP A 131 -4.84 -16.23 -3.01
N GLY A 132 -5.08 -16.10 -1.71
CA GLY A 132 -5.20 -14.80 -1.04
C GLY A 132 -3.94 -13.97 -1.15
N GLY A 133 -2.77 -14.58 -0.91
CA GLY A 133 -1.47 -13.93 -1.06
C GLY A 133 -1.24 -13.42 -2.49
N ARG A 134 -1.61 -14.23 -3.49
CA ARG A 134 -1.55 -13.82 -4.89
C ARG A 134 -2.47 -12.63 -5.19
N ALA A 135 -3.72 -12.65 -4.71
CA ALA A 135 -4.67 -11.56 -4.92
C ALA A 135 -4.17 -10.25 -4.29
N VAL A 136 -3.70 -10.30 -3.04
CA VAL A 136 -3.12 -9.15 -2.32
C VAL A 136 -1.92 -8.56 -3.07
N MET A 137 -0.99 -9.43 -3.50
CA MET A 137 0.20 -8.97 -4.23
C MET A 137 -0.15 -8.39 -5.61
N MET A 138 -1.07 -8.99 -6.36
CA MET A 138 -1.49 -8.47 -7.67
C MET A 138 -2.21 -7.13 -7.53
N ALA A 139 -3.07 -6.97 -6.51
CA ALA A 139 -3.69 -5.68 -6.22
C ALA A 139 -2.64 -4.59 -5.95
N SER A 140 -1.63 -4.90 -5.13
CA SER A 140 -0.53 -3.98 -4.83
C SER A 140 0.25 -3.57 -6.08
N VAL A 141 0.59 -4.55 -6.94
CA VAL A 141 1.29 -4.30 -8.21
C VAL A 141 0.46 -3.41 -9.13
N ASP A 142 -0.83 -3.68 -9.29
CA ASP A 142 -1.69 -2.90 -10.18
C ASP A 142 -1.97 -1.50 -9.62
N ILE A 143 -2.14 -1.35 -8.31
CA ILE A 143 -2.24 -0.02 -7.66
C ILE A 143 -0.97 0.80 -7.95
N HIS A 144 0.22 0.23 -7.73
CA HIS A 144 1.47 0.91 -8.07
C HIS A 144 1.53 1.26 -9.56
N ARG A 145 1.32 0.26 -10.43
CA ARG A 145 1.52 0.42 -11.88
C ARG A 145 0.53 1.38 -12.53
N LEU A 146 -0.71 1.43 -12.04
CA LEU A 146 -1.76 2.25 -12.62
C LEU A 146 -1.86 3.63 -11.98
N LEU A 147 -1.55 3.76 -10.67
CA LEU A 147 -1.85 4.98 -9.92
C LEU A 147 -0.61 5.70 -9.37
N TYR A 148 0.49 4.97 -9.10
CA TYR A 148 1.66 5.53 -8.41
C TYR A 148 3.00 5.29 -9.12
N TRP A 149 2.98 4.93 -10.41
CA TRP A 149 4.20 4.62 -11.18
C TRP A 149 5.20 5.80 -11.28
N ALA A 150 4.74 7.04 -11.10
CA ALA A 150 5.57 8.26 -11.18
C ALA A 150 6.24 8.65 -9.84
N VAL A 151 5.94 7.91 -8.75
CA VAL A 151 6.58 8.12 -7.44
C VAL A 151 7.26 6.84 -6.96
N PRO A 152 8.30 6.92 -6.09
CA PRO A 152 8.88 5.72 -5.52
C PRO A 152 7.87 4.99 -4.64
N THR A 153 7.87 3.66 -4.72
CA THR A 153 7.04 2.81 -3.86
C THR A 153 7.92 2.03 -2.90
N TYR A 154 7.61 2.13 -1.63
CA TYR A 154 8.35 1.48 -0.55
C TYR A 154 7.53 0.38 0.09
N ALA A 155 8.21 -0.63 0.61
CA ALA A 155 7.63 -1.65 1.48
C ALA A 155 8.69 -2.18 2.45
N ARG A 156 8.26 -2.62 3.64
CA ARG A 156 9.17 -3.25 4.61
C ARG A 156 8.86 -4.74 4.72
N ALA A 157 9.88 -5.57 4.53
CA ALA A 157 9.78 -6.99 4.76
C ALA A 157 10.24 -7.33 6.19
N VAL A 158 9.41 -8.05 6.92
CA VAL A 158 9.71 -8.54 8.29
C VAL A 158 10.06 -10.04 8.30
N THR A 159 9.91 -10.72 7.15
CA THR A 159 10.24 -12.14 6.98
C THR A 159 11.11 -12.36 5.74
N ALA A 160 11.86 -13.47 5.72
CA ALA A 160 12.64 -13.87 4.55
C ALA A 160 11.75 -14.16 3.32
N ASP A 161 10.55 -14.72 3.53
CA ASP A 161 9.57 -14.96 2.46
C ASP A 161 9.02 -13.66 1.91
N GLY A 162 8.70 -12.70 2.78
CA GLY A 162 8.30 -11.35 2.39
C GLY A 162 9.37 -10.66 1.55
N SER A 163 10.65 -10.75 1.96
CA SER A 163 11.77 -10.20 1.17
C SER A 163 11.84 -10.82 -0.23
N ARG A 164 11.71 -12.14 -0.33
CA ARG A 164 11.69 -12.84 -1.63
C ARG A 164 10.48 -12.45 -2.49
N ALA A 165 9.32 -12.29 -1.87
CA ALA A 165 8.11 -11.88 -2.57
C ALA A 165 8.25 -10.47 -3.15
N LEU A 166 8.73 -9.50 -2.36
CA LEU A 166 8.97 -8.14 -2.82
C LEU A 166 9.98 -8.10 -3.97
N GLN A 167 11.10 -8.85 -3.88
CA GLN A 167 12.09 -8.89 -4.96
C GLN A 167 11.52 -9.46 -6.27
N ARG A 168 10.65 -10.48 -6.19
CA ARG A 168 10.02 -11.07 -7.38
C ARG A 168 9.11 -10.10 -8.14
N ILE A 169 8.53 -9.13 -7.46
CA ILE A 169 7.68 -8.10 -8.08
C ILE A 169 8.42 -6.79 -8.38
N GLY A 170 9.75 -6.80 -8.30
CA GLY A 170 10.60 -5.72 -8.78
C GLY A 170 11.14 -4.78 -7.72
N PHE A 171 10.82 -4.97 -6.44
CA PHE A 171 11.44 -4.21 -5.36
C PHE A 171 12.93 -4.55 -5.23
N ARG A 172 13.72 -3.54 -4.88
CA ARG A 172 15.14 -3.68 -4.55
C ARG A 172 15.37 -3.29 -3.10
N PRO A 173 16.35 -3.90 -2.41
CA PRO A 173 16.73 -3.46 -1.09
C PRO A 173 17.10 -1.98 -1.09
N HIS A 174 16.64 -1.25 -0.07
CA HIS A 174 17.04 0.15 0.12
C HIS A 174 18.53 0.24 0.45
N ALA A 175 19.21 1.28 -0.03
CA ALA A 175 20.67 1.37 0.05
C ALA A 175 21.20 1.46 1.51
N THR A 176 20.44 2.09 2.40
CA THR A 176 20.89 2.43 3.76
C THR A 176 20.03 1.86 4.89
N GLN A 177 18.81 1.37 4.59
CA GLN A 177 17.89 0.90 5.62
C GLN A 177 17.61 -0.60 5.46
N ALA A 178 18.05 -1.39 6.43
CA ALA A 178 17.79 -2.82 6.44
C ALA A 178 16.29 -3.14 6.50
N GLY A 179 15.86 -4.11 5.70
CA GLY A 179 14.46 -4.55 5.62
C GLY A 179 13.53 -3.61 4.86
N LEU A 180 13.96 -2.41 4.48
CA LEU A 180 13.23 -1.54 3.58
C LEU A 180 13.56 -1.89 2.12
N PHE A 181 12.53 -1.86 1.27
CA PHE A 181 12.63 -2.13 -0.15
C PHE A 181 11.97 -1.00 -0.94
N VAL A 182 12.42 -0.76 -2.17
CA VAL A 182 11.91 0.32 -3.02
C VAL A 182 11.77 -0.13 -4.49
N ILE A 183 10.71 0.33 -5.14
CA ILE A 183 10.62 0.42 -6.61
C ILE A 183 10.82 1.88 -6.96
N ALA A 184 11.83 2.17 -7.79
CA ALA A 184 12.06 3.52 -8.29
C ALA A 184 10.89 3.96 -9.21
N PRO A 185 10.60 5.27 -9.29
CA PRO A 185 9.61 5.79 -10.23
C PRO A 185 9.94 5.33 -11.65
N ALA A 186 8.93 4.93 -12.42
CA ALA A 186 9.12 4.79 -13.85
C ALA A 186 9.39 6.19 -14.42
N LEU A 187 10.57 6.39 -15.01
CA LEU A 187 10.81 7.60 -15.78
C LEU A 187 9.75 7.64 -16.88
N ALA A 188 9.00 8.73 -16.95
CA ALA A 188 8.10 8.96 -18.07
C ALA A 188 8.93 8.73 -19.34
N ALA A 189 8.57 7.68 -20.09
CA ALA A 189 9.23 7.39 -21.35
C ALA A 189 9.13 8.68 -22.17
N GLY A 190 10.28 9.32 -22.37
CA GLY A 190 10.35 10.69 -22.85
C GLY A 190 9.41 10.89 -24.04
N VAL A 191 8.54 11.88 -23.93
CA VAL A 191 7.91 12.50 -25.08
C VAL A 191 9.06 12.99 -25.92
N ARG A 192 9.47 12.20 -26.92
CA ARG A 192 10.38 12.67 -27.97
C ARG A 192 9.60 13.73 -28.73
N THR A 193 9.92 14.98 -28.46
CA THR A 193 9.54 16.13 -29.30
C THR A 193 10.11 15.97 -30.69
#